data_a1f2c997331302be7beb163639ecb5ab
#
_entry.id   a1f2c997331302be7beb163639ecb5ab
#
_cell.length_a   1.000
_cell.length_b   1.000
_cell.length_c   1.000
_cell.angle_alpha   90.00
_cell.angle_beta   90.00
_cell.angle_gamma   90.00
#
_symmetry.space_group_name_H-M   'P 1'
#
loop_
_entity.id
_entity.type
_entity.pdbx_description
1 polymer ?
#
loop_
_entity_poly.entity_id
_entity_poly.type
_entity_poly.pdbx_seq_one_letter_code
_entity_poly.pdbx_strand_id
1 'polypeptide(L)'
;MSMLTRRGVGASVFAALFASSFAGAQAPQTVRVRGTIEKVDGQTLTVKLREGNTLAIKPADNARVTAMIKASLADIKVGDFVGVTAMPQPDGSQKAIGLHIFMAAQRGVVPTRFLPWDREPGSTMTNADVESNVADVDGQIMMVKYSDGEKKVIVPPNTPVVRFAPGDTGDLKPGAQIFVMAGQKMPDGTITAPAINVGRDGVAPPM
;
A
#
# COMPACT_ATOMS: atom_id res chain seq x y z
N MET A 1 67.43 62.88 15.55
CA MET A 1 66.20 63.49 15.96
C MET A 1 65.08 62.45 15.92
N SER A 2 64.48 62.28 17.02
CA SER A 2 63.77 61.18 17.68
C SER A 2 62.69 60.48 16.89
N MET A 3 62.81 59.14 16.79
CA MET A 3 61.75 58.23 16.38
C MET A 3 61.08 57.64 17.60
N LEU A 4 59.75 57.67 17.64
CA LEU A 4 58.97 56.96 18.61
C LEU A 4 58.13 55.90 17.88
N THR A 5 58.47 54.65 18.10
CA THR A 5 57.76 53.44 17.67
C THR A 5 56.61 53.17 18.63
N ARG A 6 55.36 53.06 18.11
CA ARG A 6 54.19 52.55 18.83
C ARG A 6 53.89 51.12 18.38
N ARG A 7 54.07 50.18 19.31
CA ARG A 7 53.61 48.80 19.18
C ARG A 7 52.10 48.72 19.36
N GLY A 8 51.42 48.24 18.31
CA GLY A 8 50.01 47.85 18.40
C GLY A 8 49.90 46.39 18.77
N VAL A 9 49.22 46.11 19.89
CA VAL A 9 48.84 44.74 20.28
C VAL A 9 47.54 44.38 19.58
N GLY A 10 47.56 43.45 18.65
CA GLY A 10 46.40 42.91 18.01
C GLY A 10 45.78 41.78 18.86
N ALA A 11 44.63 42.00 19.38
CA ALA A 11 43.81 40.97 20.04
C ALA A 11 43.05 40.19 18.98
N SER A 12 43.44 38.93 18.74
CA SER A 12 42.71 37.99 17.87
C SER A 12 41.56 37.38 18.65
N VAL A 13 40.33 37.78 18.31
CA VAL A 13 39.10 37.13 18.80
C VAL A 13 38.81 35.92 17.97
N PHE A 14 39.03 34.72 18.53
CA PHE A 14 38.55 33.45 17.94
C PHE A 14 37.05 33.31 18.15
N ALA A 15 36.28 33.56 17.11
CA ALA A 15 34.84 33.22 17.06
C ALA A 15 34.70 31.72 16.80
N ALA A 16 34.41 30.93 17.82
CA ALA A 16 34.02 29.52 17.68
C ALA A 16 32.61 29.44 17.14
N LEU A 17 32.46 29.11 15.85
CA LEU A 17 31.16 28.76 15.24
C LEU A 17 30.75 27.39 15.73
N PHE A 18 29.80 27.35 16.67
CA PHE A 18 29.06 26.12 17.01
C PHE A 18 28.14 25.80 15.85
N ALA A 19 28.55 24.90 14.97
CA ALA A 19 27.69 24.26 13.99
C ALA A 19 26.78 23.27 14.72
N SER A 20 25.57 23.73 15.08
CA SER A 20 24.51 22.84 15.57
C SER A 20 24.06 21.95 14.44
N SER A 21 24.54 20.69 14.42
CA SER A 21 24.03 19.64 13.52
C SER A 21 22.57 19.37 13.92
N PHE A 22 21.63 19.94 13.20
CA PHE A 22 20.23 19.49 13.24
C PHE A 22 20.23 18.09 12.65
N ALA A 23 20.19 17.07 13.50
CA ALA A 23 19.83 15.72 13.09
C ALA A 23 18.37 15.80 12.62
N GLY A 24 18.18 15.97 11.32
CA GLY A 24 16.85 15.91 10.69
C GLY A 24 16.25 14.54 11.00
N ALA A 25 15.19 14.49 11.80
CA ALA A 25 14.41 13.28 11.99
C ALA A 25 13.92 12.84 10.62
N GLN A 26 14.49 11.76 10.10
CA GLN A 26 14.10 11.18 8.83
C GLN A 26 12.64 10.74 8.95
N ALA A 27 11.76 11.22 8.07
CA ALA A 27 10.36 10.83 8.07
C ALA A 27 10.25 9.29 8.02
N PRO A 28 9.33 8.67 8.78
CA PRO A 28 9.19 7.23 8.84
C PRO A 28 9.08 6.64 7.44
N GLN A 29 9.97 5.71 7.09
CA GLN A 29 9.95 5.07 5.79
C GLN A 29 8.71 4.17 5.69
N THR A 30 7.79 4.52 4.80
CA THR A 30 6.59 3.73 4.55
C THR A 30 6.90 2.59 3.59
N VAL A 31 6.49 1.37 3.95
CA VAL A 31 6.69 0.15 3.15
C VAL A 31 5.38 -0.58 2.92
N ARG A 32 5.26 -1.23 1.76
CA ARG A 32 4.19 -2.20 1.51
C ARG A 32 4.68 -3.59 1.86
N VAL A 33 3.81 -4.36 2.50
CA VAL A 33 4.14 -5.75 2.88
C VAL A 33 3.07 -6.68 2.35
N ARG A 34 3.51 -7.73 1.67
CA ARG A 34 2.68 -8.87 1.23
C ARG A 34 3.32 -10.15 1.71
N GLY A 35 2.55 -10.98 2.41
CA GLY A 35 3.10 -12.22 2.93
C GLY A 35 2.06 -13.07 3.63
N THR A 36 2.53 -14.18 4.18
CA THR A 36 1.73 -15.13 4.95
C THR A 36 2.15 -15.06 6.40
N ILE A 37 1.19 -14.98 7.32
CA ILE A 37 1.46 -15.06 8.76
C ILE A 37 1.94 -16.49 9.06
N GLU A 38 3.16 -16.64 9.56
CA GLU A 38 3.68 -17.92 10.04
C GLU A 38 3.40 -18.14 11.52
N LYS A 39 3.49 -17.07 12.32
CA LYS A 39 3.31 -17.11 13.77
C LYS A 39 2.66 -15.84 14.29
N VAL A 40 1.88 -15.98 15.33
CA VAL A 40 1.35 -14.87 16.14
C VAL A 40 1.88 -15.04 17.56
N ASP A 41 2.54 -14.02 18.09
CA ASP A 41 3.12 -13.99 19.43
C ASP A 41 2.70 -12.70 20.14
N GLY A 42 1.68 -12.81 20.98
CA GLY A 42 0.99 -11.64 21.51
C GLY A 42 0.45 -10.74 20.38
N GLN A 43 0.96 -9.51 20.29
CA GLN A 43 0.61 -8.56 19.23
C GLN A 43 1.57 -8.60 18.03
N THR A 44 2.58 -9.46 18.03
CA THR A 44 3.57 -9.52 16.96
C THR A 44 3.24 -10.63 15.97
N LEU A 45 3.14 -10.29 14.71
CA LEU A 45 2.97 -11.22 13.59
C LEU A 45 4.34 -11.48 12.96
N THR A 46 4.75 -12.74 12.88
CA THR A 46 5.87 -13.15 12.02
C THR A 46 5.30 -13.44 10.64
N VAL A 47 5.71 -12.67 9.65
CA VAL A 47 5.17 -12.73 8.29
C VAL A 47 6.26 -13.13 7.32
N LYS A 48 6.04 -14.22 6.60
CA LYS A 48 6.90 -14.67 5.50
C LYS A 48 6.54 -13.95 4.22
N LEU A 49 7.50 -13.25 3.65
CA LEU A 49 7.37 -12.57 2.39
C LEU A 49 7.46 -13.54 1.20
N ARG A 50 7.07 -13.09 0.02
CA ARG A 50 7.20 -13.87 -1.22
C ARG A 50 8.63 -14.26 -1.55
N GLU A 51 9.59 -13.37 -1.24
CA GLU A 51 11.02 -13.57 -1.45
C GLU A 51 11.65 -14.58 -0.46
N GLY A 52 10.86 -15.09 0.50
CA GLY A 52 11.29 -16.06 1.49
C GLY A 52 11.77 -15.49 2.81
N ASN A 53 12.05 -14.18 2.88
CA ASN A 53 12.43 -13.49 4.11
C ASN A 53 11.23 -13.36 5.07
N THR A 54 11.51 -13.23 6.36
CA THR A 54 10.47 -12.96 7.37
C THR A 54 10.59 -11.55 7.92
N LEU A 55 9.44 -10.95 8.26
CA LEU A 55 9.35 -9.67 8.94
C LEU A 55 8.47 -9.79 10.19
N ALA A 56 8.84 -9.05 11.23
CA ALA A 56 7.98 -8.84 12.38
C ALA A 56 7.06 -7.64 12.11
N ILE A 57 5.75 -7.86 12.19
CA ILE A 57 4.73 -6.81 12.02
C ILE A 57 3.96 -6.67 13.32
N LYS A 58 3.85 -5.44 13.79
CA LYS A 58 3.00 -5.09 14.94
C LYS A 58 1.82 -4.25 14.43
N PRO A 59 0.57 -4.71 14.56
CA PRO A 59 -0.56 -3.83 14.41
C PRO A 59 -0.43 -2.63 15.36
N ALA A 60 -0.74 -1.42 14.91
CA ALA A 60 -0.85 -0.27 15.81
C ALA A 60 -2.03 -0.50 16.78
N ASP A 61 -2.03 0.19 17.93
CA ASP A 61 -3.07 0.01 18.96
C ASP A 61 -4.50 0.19 18.43
N ASN A 62 -4.67 1.07 17.44
CA ASN A 62 -5.93 1.33 16.74
C ASN A 62 -5.93 0.81 15.30
N ALA A 63 -5.15 -0.23 15.02
CA ALA A 63 -5.03 -0.77 13.68
C ALA A 63 -6.38 -1.23 13.14
N ARG A 64 -6.66 -0.85 11.89
CA ARG A 64 -7.84 -1.34 11.18
C ARG A 64 -7.52 -2.68 10.52
N VAL A 65 -8.24 -3.71 10.90
CA VAL A 65 -8.21 -5.00 10.19
C VAL A 65 -9.40 -5.08 9.26
N THR A 66 -9.14 -5.39 7.99
CA THR A 66 -10.17 -5.57 6.96
C THR A 66 -9.99 -6.95 6.35
N ALA A 67 -11.04 -7.77 6.40
CA ALA A 67 -11.02 -9.09 5.78
C ALA A 67 -11.25 -9.00 4.27
N MET A 68 -10.63 -9.92 3.54
CA MET A 68 -10.91 -10.17 2.13
C MET A 68 -11.50 -11.56 1.99
N ILE A 69 -12.68 -11.65 1.42
CA ILE A 69 -13.39 -12.89 1.15
C ILE A 69 -13.44 -13.16 -0.35
N LYS A 70 -13.56 -14.42 -0.72
CA LYS A 70 -13.69 -14.82 -2.12
C LYS A 70 -14.91 -14.17 -2.76
N ALA A 71 -14.74 -13.66 -3.96
CA ALA A 71 -15.80 -13.18 -4.83
C ALA A 71 -15.56 -13.66 -6.26
N SER A 72 -16.49 -13.37 -7.14
CA SER A 72 -16.44 -13.73 -8.56
C SER A 72 -16.69 -12.50 -9.45
N LEU A 73 -16.43 -12.62 -10.73
CA LEU A 73 -16.75 -11.56 -11.69
C LEU A 73 -18.27 -11.27 -11.73
N ALA A 74 -19.11 -12.28 -11.49
CA ALA A 74 -20.58 -12.11 -11.45
C ALA A 74 -21.05 -11.25 -10.27
N ASP A 75 -20.22 -11.09 -9.24
CA ASP A 75 -20.53 -10.24 -8.07
C ASP A 75 -20.30 -8.75 -8.33
N ILE A 76 -19.58 -8.40 -9.42
CA ILE A 76 -19.32 -7.02 -9.79
C ILE A 76 -20.51 -6.45 -10.54
N LYS A 77 -21.06 -5.37 -10.02
CA LYS A 77 -22.24 -4.68 -10.59
C LYS A 77 -21.89 -3.27 -11.03
N VAL A 78 -22.64 -2.73 -11.96
CA VAL A 78 -22.62 -1.29 -12.29
C VAL A 78 -22.93 -0.50 -11.01
N GLY A 79 -22.13 0.52 -10.77
CA GLY A 79 -22.18 1.32 -9.54
C GLY A 79 -21.35 0.78 -8.38
N ASP A 80 -20.72 -0.40 -8.49
CA ASP A 80 -19.77 -0.86 -7.47
C ASP A 80 -18.51 0.02 -7.48
N PHE A 81 -17.94 0.22 -6.31
CA PHE A 81 -16.61 0.81 -6.16
C PHE A 81 -15.58 -0.31 -6.09
N VAL A 82 -14.65 -0.34 -7.03
CA VAL A 82 -13.69 -1.43 -7.20
C VAL A 82 -12.24 -0.93 -7.23
N GLY A 83 -11.33 -1.80 -6.84
CA GLY A 83 -9.92 -1.64 -7.12
C GLY A 83 -9.46 -2.67 -8.13
N VAL A 84 -8.82 -2.21 -9.19
CA VAL A 84 -8.32 -3.03 -10.29
C VAL A 84 -6.82 -2.98 -10.30
N THR A 85 -6.16 -4.11 -10.07
CA THR A 85 -4.73 -4.28 -10.36
C THR A 85 -4.61 -4.81 -11.77
N ALA A 86 -3.85 -4.12 -12.63
CA ALA A 86 -3.84 -4.43 -14.05
C ALA A 86 -2.48 -4.17 -14.72
N MET A 87 -2.32 -4.77 -15.89
CA MET A 87 -1.22 -4.49 -16.83
C MET A 87 -1.72 -3.60 -17.97
N PRO A 88 -1.08 -2.45 -18.20
CA PRO A 88 -1.40 -1.59 -19.35
C PRO A 88 -1.24 -2.34 -20.68
N GLN A 89 -2.15 -2.07 -21.62
CA GLN A 89 -2.11 -2.62 -22.95
C GLN A 89 -1.73 -1.53 -23.98
N PRO A 90 -1.20 -1.90 -25.17
CA PRO A 90 -0.80 -0.93 -26.20
C PRO A 90 -1.95 -0.04 -26.71
N ASP A 91 -3.19 -0.52 -26.63
CA ASP A 91 -4.40 0.23 -27.01
C ASP A 91 -4.91 1.18 -25.90
N GLY A 92 -4.16 1.30 -24.79
CA GLY A 92 -4.54 2.12 -23.63
C GLY A 92 -5.49 1.44 -22.65
N SER A 93 -6.03 0.27 -22.98
CA SER A 93 -6.82 -0.54 -22.05
C SER A 93 -5.96 -1.13 -20.93
N GLN A 94 -6.61 -1.69 -19.91
CA GLN A 94 -5.98 -2.30 -18.75
C GLN A 94 -6.39 -3.78 -18.68
N LYS A 95 -5.44 -4.73 -18.75
CA LYS A 95 -5.71 -6.14 -18.54
C LYS A 95 -5.62 -6.46 -17.05
N ALA A 96 -6.75 -6.79 -16.43
CA ALA A 96 -6.81 -7.07 -15.00
C ALA A 96 -6.00 -8.33 -14.64
N ILE A 97 -5.24 -8.24 -13.54
CA ILE A 97 -4.54 -9.35 -12.88
C ILE A 97 -5.07 -9.61 -11.48
N GLY A 98 -5.96 -8.75 -11.00
CA GLY A 98 -6.67 -8.90 -9.74
C GLY A 98 -7.67 -7.79 -9.51
N LEU A 99 -8.80 -8.12 -8.88
CA LEU A 99 -9.84 -7.16 -8.52
C LEU A 99 -10.25 -7.30 -7.06
N HIS A 100 -10.66 -6.19 -6.48
CA HIS A 100 -11.34 -6.19 -5.21
C HIS A 100 -12.54 -5.24 -5.22
N ILE A 101 -13.62 -5.67 -4.62
CA ILE A 101 -14.85 -4.88 -4.45
C ILE A 101 -14.78 -4.26 -3.07
N PHE A 102 -14.84 -2.94 -3.01
CA PHE A 102 -14.83 -2.21 -1.74
C PHE A 102 -16.17 -2.35 -0.98
N MET A 103 -16.13 -2.20 0.33
CA MET A 103 -17.34 -2.01 1.13
C MET A 103 -17.98 -0.64 0.82
N ALA A 104 -19.29 -0.53 0.91
CA ALA A 104 -20.01 0.74 0.70
C ALA A 104 -19.43 1.88 1.57
N ALA A 105 -19.05 1.58 2.83
CA ALA A 105 -18.48 2.55 3.75
C ALA A 105 -17.09 3.07 3.34
N GLN A 106 -16.43 2.44 2.39
CA GLN A 106 -15.11 2.88 1.88
C GLN A 106 -15.25 3.89 0.73
N ARG A 107 -16.43 4.00 0.13
CA ARG A 107 -16.73 5.02 -0.88
C ARG A 107 -16.62 6.42 -0.26
N GLY A 108 -15.90 7.31 -0.93
CA GLY A 108 -15.61 8.66 -0.43
C GLY A 108 -14.50 8.74 0.65
N VAL A 109 -14.11 7.60 1.23
CA VAL A 109 -12.96 7.50 2.14
C VAL A 109 -11.69 7.08 1.39
N VAL A 110 -11.80 6.05 0.55
CA VAL A 110 -10.74 5.66 -0.36
C VAL A 110 -10.86 6.52 -1.63
N PRO A 111 -9.81 7.27 -2.00
CA PRO A 111 -9.89 8.13 -3.17
C PRO A 111 -9.96 7.30 -4.46
N THR A 112 -10.78 7.75 -5.41
CA THR A 112 -10.74 7.27 -6.79
C THR A 112 -9.46 7.77 -7.44
N ARG A 113 -8.71 6.90 -8.10
CA ARG A 113 -7.43 7.27 -8.71
C ARG A 113 -6.87 6.17 -9.61
N PHE A 114 -5.96 6.55 -10.48
CA PHE A 114 -5.12 5.67 -11.28
C PHE A 114 -3.65 5.96 -10.95
N LEU A 115 -2.84 4.92 -10.65
CA LEU A 115 -1.43 5.10 -10.28
C LEU A 115 -0.59 3.85 -10.61
N PRO A 116 0.74 4.02 -10.74
CA PRO A 116 1.67 2.89 -10.80
C PRO A 116 1.56 2.01 -9.56
N TRP A 117 1.71 0.70 -9.76
CA TRP A 117 1.59 -0.27 -8.69
C TRP A 117 2.78 -1.24 -8.68
N ASP A 118 3.00 -1.92 -7.57
CA ASP A 118 4.15 -2.79 -7.34
C ASP A 118 3.79 -4.29 -7.23
N ARG A 119 2.62 -4.69 -7.77
CA ARG A 119 2.22 -6.09 -7.78
C ARG A 119 3.08 -6.91 -8.73
N GLU A 120 3.33 -6.36 -9.90
CA GLU A 120 4.24 -6.83 -10.95
C GLU A 120 4.92 -5.61 -11.58
N PRO A 121 6.11 -5.76 -12.18
CA PRO A 121 6.76 -4.66 -12.89
C PRO A 121 5.83 -4.05 -13.96
N GLY A 122 5.62 -2.74 -13.91
CA GLY A 122 4.74 -2.01 -14.82
C GLY A 122 3.25 -2.11 -14.53
N SER A 123 2.85 -2.82 -13.46
CA SER A 123 1.44 -2.88 -13.08
C SER A 123 0.89 -1.55 -12.57
N THR A 124 -0.42 -1.41 -12.63
CA THR A 124 -1.18 -0.24 -12.18
C THR A 124 -2.26 -0.64 -11.20
N MET A 125 -2.70 0.34 -10.39
CA MET A 125 -3.88 0.24 -9.53
C MET A 125 -4.87 1.33 -9.91
N THR A 126 -6.11 0.94 -10.16
CA THR A 126 -7.22 1.86 -10.39
C THR A 126 -8.28 1.66 -9.32
N ASN A 127 -8.56 2.66 -8.50
CA ASN A 127 -9.72 2.70 -7.63
C ASN A 127 -10.81 3.54 -8.33
N ALA A 128 -11.93 2.94 -8.66
CA ALA A 128 -12.89 3.55 -9.57
C ALA A 128 -14.31 2.99 -9.37
N ASP A 129 -15.28 3.72 -9.88
CA ASP A 129 -16.67 3.26 -9.99
C ASP A 129 -16.87 2.49 -11.30
N VAL A 130 -17.61 1.40 -11.25
CA VAL A 130 -17.96 0.61 -12.43
C VAL A 130 -19.13 1.31 -13.16
N GLU A 131 -18.86 1.83 -14.36
CA GLU A 131 -19.89 2.46 -15.21
C GLU A 131 -20.61 1.45 -16.10
N SER A 132 -19.89 0.47 -16.62
CA SER A 132 -20.47 -0.64 -17.38
C SER A 132 -19.67 -1.93 -17.17
N ASN A 133 -20.36 -3.05 -17.31
CA ASN A 133 -19.77 -4.39 -17.20
C ASN A 133 -20.49 -5.31 -18.18
N VAL A 134 -19.80 -5.70 -19.24
CA VAL A 134 -20.36 -6.48 -20.34
C VAL A 134 -19.60 -7.78 -20.46
N ALA A 135 -20.34 -8.90 -20.59
CA ALA A 135 -19.72 -10.18 -20.88
C ALA A 135 -19.04 -10.17 -22.27
N ASP A 136 -17.87 -10.78 -22.35
CA ASP A 136 -17.10 -10.96 -23.57
C ASP A 136 -16.73 -12.44 -23.74
N VAL A 137 -16.29 -12.83 -24.93
CA VAL A 137 -15.92 -14.22 -25.25
C VAL A 137 -14.84 -14.75 -24.31
N ASP A 138 -13.88 -13.89 -23.93
CA ASP A 138 -12.73 -14.23 -23.09
C ASP A 138 -12.79 -13.57 -21.71
N GLY A 139 -13.98 -13.35 -21.13
CA GLY A 139 -14.16 -12.77 -19.80
C GLY A 139 -15.18 -11.66 -19.73
N GLN A 140 -14.78 -10.50 -19.22
CA GLN A 140 -15.63 -9.30 -19.13
C GLN A 140 -14.87 -8.05 -19.56
N ILE A 141 -15.58 -7.09 -20.14
CA ILE A 141 -15.08 -5.75 -20.39
C ILE A 141 -15.83 -4.79 -19.45
N MET A 142 -15.08 -4.07 -18.64
CA MET A 142 -15.61 -3.05 -17.75
C MET A 142 -15.11 -1.67 -18.17
N MET A 143 -15.99 -0.67 -18.10
CA MET A 143 -15.58 0.73 -18.04
C MET A 143 -15.61 1.16 -16.60
N VAL A 144 -14.52 1.75 -16.14
CA VAL A 144 -14.37 2.22 -14.76
C VAL A 144 -13.98 3.69 -14.76
N LYS A 145 -14.65 4.48 -13.91
CA LYS A 145 -14.44 5.93 -13.80
C LYS A 145 -13.80 6.32 -12.49
N TYR A 146 -12.77 7.12 -12.57
CA TYR A 146 -12.05 7.69 -11.43
C TYR A 146 -11.94 9.22 -11.59
N SER A 147 -11.33 9.92 -10.60
CA SER A 147 -11.31 11.39 -10.56
C SER A 147 -10.85 12.06 -11.85
N ASP A 148 -9.85 11.49 -12.51
CA ASP A 148 -9.13 12.14 -13.62
C ASP A 148 -9.44 11.49 -14.98
N GLY A 149 -10.47 10.64 -15.07
CA GLY A 149 -10.86 10.00 -16.31
C GLY A 149 -11.50 8.62 -16.16
N GLU A 150 -11.44 7.86 -17.24
CA GLU A 150 -11.98 6.50 -17.31
C GLU A 150 -10.96 5.52 -17.89
N LYS A 151 -11.15 4.24 -17.65
CA LYS A 151 -10.36 3.14 -18.22
C LYS A 151 -11.25 2.00 -18.69
N LYS A 152 -10.94 1.51 -19.87
CA LYS A 152 -11.41 0.19 -20.32
C LYS A 152 -10.57 -0.88 -19.64
N VAL A 153 -11.22 -1.77 -18.93
CA VAL A 153 -10.60 -2.91 -18.24
C VAL A 153 -11.06 -4.21 -18.89
N ILE A 154 -10.10 -4.98 -19.39
CA ILE A 154 -10.31 -6.33 -19.87
C ILE A 154 -10.07 -7.25 -18.67
N VAL A 155 -11.06 -8.04 -18.29
CA VAL A 155 -11.01 -8.94 -17.16
C VAL A 155 -11.05 -10.40 -17.63
N PRO A 156 -9.90 -11.08 -17.68
CA PRO A 156 -9.85 -12.51 -18.02
C PRO A 156 -10.70 -13.38 -17.07
N PRO A 157 -11.22 -14.53 -17.52
CA PRO A 157 -12.12 -15.39 -16.73
C PRO A 157 -11.54 -15.84 -15.38
N ASN A 158 -10.23 -16.06 -15.34
CA ASN A 158 -9.51 -16.56 -14.15
C ASN A 158 -8.94 -15.45 -13.27
N THR A 159 -9.31 -14.19 -13.51
CA THR A 159 -8.83 -13.08 -12.68
C THR A 159 -9.30 -13.26 -11.24
N PRO A 160 -8.41 -13.25 -10.25
CA PRO A 160 -8.79 -13.32 -8.85
C PRO A 160 -9.67 -12.11 -8.47
N VAL A 161 -10.84 -12.39 -7.91
CA VAL A 161 -11.77 -11.37 -7.40
C VAL A 161 -12.01 -11.62 -5.93
N VAL A 162 -11.88 -10.56 -5.12
CA VAL A 162 -12.20 -10.59 -3.70
C VAL A 162 -13.16 -9.46 -3.35
N ARG A 163 -13.84 -9.57 -2.21
CA ARG A 163 -14.63 -8.50 -1.64
C ARG A 163 -14.08 -8.14 -0.28
N PHE A 164 -13.99 -6.85 0.02
CA PHE A 164 -13.72 -6.40 1.38
C PHE A 164 -14.93 -6.67 2.29
N ALA A 165 -14.63 -7.09 3.51
CA ALA A 165 -15.60 -7.35 4.57
C ALA A 165 -15.04 -6.82 5.90
N PRO A 166 -15.88 -6.56 6.91
CA PRO A 166 -15.40 -6.28 8.25
C PRO A 166 -14.49 -7.41 8.74
N GLY A 167 -13.33 -7.03 9.30
CA GLY A 167 -12.37 -7.95 9.88
C GLY A 167 -12.01 -7.55 11.29
N ASP A 168 -11.37 -8.44 12.02
CA ASP A 168 -10.87 -8.21 13.35
C ASP A 168 -9.51 -8.92 13.57
N THR A 169 -8.95 -8.78 14.76
CA THR A 169 -7.66 -9.40 15.10
C THR A 169 -7.68 -10.92 15.07
N GLY A 170 -8.84 -11.56 15.21
CA GLY A 170 -9.01 -13.02 15.11
C GLY A 170 -8.79 -13.55 13.68
N ASP A 171 -8.88 -12.68 12.67
CA ASP A 171 -8.52 -13.03 11.29
C ASP A 171 -6.99 -13.13 11.10
N LEU A 172 -6.20 -12.49 11.98
CA LEU A 172 -4.73 -12.47 11.93
C LEU A 172 -4.15 -13.76 12.55
N LYS A 173 -4.29 -14.86 11.87
CA LYS A 173 -3.88 -16.20 12.34
C LYS A 173 -2.85 -16.84 11.41
N PRO A 174 -2.07 -17.82 11.89
CA PRO A 174 -1.13 -18.55 11.05
C PRO A 174 -1.79 -19.11 9.80
N GLY A 175 -1.11 -18.99 8.66
CA GLY A 175 -1.60 -19.36 7.32
C GLY A 175 -2.39 -18.26 6.61
N ALA A 176 -2.87 -17.23 7.30
CA ALA A 176 -3.57 -16.12 6.64
C ALA A 176 -2.60 -15.26 5.82
N GLN A 177 -2.99 -14.92 4.59
CA GLN A 177 -2.23 -14.00 3.73
C GLN A 177 -2.66 -12.56 4.00
N ILE A 178 -1.69 -11.67 4.10
CA ILE A 178 -1.93 -10.27 4.42
C ILE A 178 -1.36 -9.31 3.39
N PHE A 179 -1.95 -8.13 3.35
CA PHE A 179 -1.44 -6.96 2.67
C PHE A 179 -1.47 -5.74 3.58
N VAL A 180 -0.30 -5.15 3.84
CA VAL A 180 -0.14 -3.86 4.52
C VAL A 180 0.28 -2.84 3.49
N MET A 181 -0.55 -1.82 3.26
CA MET A 181 -0.29 -0.79 2.25
C MET A 181 0.76 0.23 2.71
N ALA A 182 0.72 0.59 3.99
CA ALA A 182 1.49 1.69 4.55
C ALA A 182 2.05 1.32 5.93
N GLY A 183 2.89 0.28 5.96
CA GLY A 183 3.63 -0.10 7.17
C GLY A 183 4.75 0.89 7.44
N GLN A 184 4.96 1.27 8.68
CA GLN A 184 6.05 2.14 9.11
C GLN A 184 7.22 1.29 9.59
N LYS A 185 8.37 1.42 8.93
CA LYS A 185 9.58 0.71 9.34
C LYS A 185 10.18 1.40 10.56
N MET A 186 10.32 0.62 11.63
CA MET A 186 10.89 1.05 12.89
C MET A 186 12.42 0.85 12.90
N PRO A 187 13.17 1.56 13.77
CA PRO A 187 14.63 1.42 13.86
C PRO A 187 15.10 0.01 14.20
N ASP A 188 14.31 -0.78 14.92
CA ASP A 188 14.58 -2.18 15.28
C ASP A 188 14.28 -3.17 14.13
N GLY A 189 13.86 -2.67 12.97
CA GLY A 189 13.51 -3.46 11.79
C GLY A 189 12.08 -3.99 11.78
N THR A 190 11.30 -3.80 12.85
CA THR A 190 9.88 -4.15 12.87
C THR A 190 9.05 -3.21 11.99
N ILE A 191 7.87 -3.67 11.58
CA ILE A 191 6.91 -2.86 10.82
C ILE A 191 5.70 -2.60 11.71
N THR A 192 5.39 -1.32 11.98
CA THR A 192 4.13 -0.94 12.60
C THR A 192 3.07 -0.74 11.53
N ALA A 193 1.94 -1.46 11.64
CA ALA A 193 0.88 -1.46 10.62
C ALA A 193 -0.37 -0.73 11.13
N PRO A 194 -0.72 0.44 10.58
CA PRO A 194 -1.96 1.15 10.94
C PRO A 194 -3.21 0.50 10.35
N ALA A 195 -3.05 -0.28 9.28
CA ALA A 195 -4.12 -1.05 8.65
C ALA A 195 -3.57 -2.33 8.04
N ILE A 196 -4.30 -3.42 8.21
CA ILE A 196 -3.96 -4.74 7.67
C ILE A 196 -5.18 -5.28 6.91
N ASN A 197 -4.95 -5.63 5.64
CA ASN A 197 -5.92 -6.39 4.88
C ASN A 197 -5.54 -7.86 4.96
N VAL A 198 -6.47 -8.71 5.35
CA VAL A 198 -6.22 -10.15 5.59
C VAL A 198 -7.15 -11.02 4.78
N GLY A 199 -6.60 -11.98 4.10
CA GLY A 199 -7.38 -12.98 3.37
C GLY A 199 -8.00 -13.99 4.34
N ARG A 200 -9.33 -14.10 4.32
CA ARG A 200 -10.07 -15.10 5.09
C ARG A 200 -10.19 -16.39 4.28
N ASP A 201 -10.15 -17.53 4.95
CA ASP A 201 -10.35 -18.87 4.35
C ASP A 201 -9.42 -19.17 3.16
N GLY A 202 -8.14 -18.84 3.31
CA GLY A 202 -7.11 -19.10 2.29
C GLY A 202 -7.10 -18.11 1.11
N VAL A 203 -7.92 -17.08 1.15
CA VAL A 203 -7.93 -16.03 0.11
C VAL A 203 -6.62 -15.24 0.15
N ALA A 204 -6.02 -15.03 -1.02
CA ALA A 204 -4.86 -14.15 -1.20
C ALA A 204 -5.32 -12.74 -1.60
N PRO A 205 -4.84 -11.67 -0.93
CA PRO A 205 -5.04 -10.31 -1.42
C PRO A 205 -4.49 -10.15 -2.85
N PRO A 206 -5.31 -9.76 -3.85
CA PRO A 206 -4.90 -9.73 -5.25
C PRO A 206 -4.16 -8.44 -5.66
N MET A 207 -3.94 -7.52 -4.72
CA MET A 207 -3.31 -6.20 -4.91
C MET A 207 -1.85 -6.15 -4.51
#